data_1bcddaba242b331746b2cf7dee51bf5b
#
_entry.id   1bcddaba242b331746b2cf7dee51bf5b
#
_cell.length_a   1.000
_cell.length_b   1.000
_cell.length_c   1.000
_cell.angle_alpha   90.00
_cell.angle_beta   90.00
_cell.angle_gamma   90.00
#
_symmetry.space_group_name_H-M   'P 1'
#
loop_
_entity.id
_entity.type
_entity.pdbx_description
1 polymer ?
#
loop_
_entity_poly.entity_id
_entity_poly.type
_entity_poly.pdbx_seq_one_letter_code
_entity_poly.pdbx_strand_id
1 'polypeptide(L)'
;MKKSILLLAAALPFALSAKDVKITRPAASLDNDTLTLSFRFNVEEVKVNSEQSYTFTPVLVNGNEHLVLAPMAVSGKKNYKMPRKIRRAGRKFGFSEPYTVVYGKAADRNDIIDYTASFPYEDWMGSACLAMLQEKDECYRSAPLDIQIVEHKPVIPSLPTAYEICEPCMQMVSYLTPKAEPLKVRSEQSTLYIEYAVGATAFKDDYKNNGAELQKLKDILSPLTTGDLVTFKAINVCGYASPDGSAKTNDRVASQRAASFSDYLKKAYSFPAEVLKVTSAGEDWETLIQMLKDEKPAYADKALEIINKYSNVDTREARLKSGLGTATYRTMLNDLYPRLRRLGVSVDYEVREVENAEAAKLIYTDPKLLSLQEMYRVAKDLKPGTKEYKEVYEIAARTYPEDAVACINAASANIVSGDFQNAEKLLEKVKDDNRAWNNLGVLAWLRGDFQAARDWFNKAMSVEPEKAKANLETVNIYDPVQE
;
A
#
# COMPACT_ATOMS: atom_id res chain seq x y z
N MET A 1 -20.02 -0.81 16.19
CA MET A 1 -19.29 -2.07 16.45
C MET A 1 -18.93 -2.68 15.10
N LYS A 2 -17.77 -2.30 14.59
CA LYS A 2 -17.22 -2.86 13.34
C LYS A 2 -16.63 -4.24 13.69
N LYS A 3 -17.35 -5.32 13.40
CA LYS A 3 -16.78 -6.66 13.44
C LYS A 3 -16.36 -7.01 12.01
N SER A 4 -15.08 -7.02 11.84
CA SER A 4 -14.24 -7.40 10.73
C SER A 4 -14.78 -8.56 9.90
N ILE A 5 -15.10 -8.29 8.66
CA ILE A 5 -15.11 -9.28 7.56
C ILE A 5 -13.67 -9.34 6.98
N LEU A 6 -12.69 -9.40 7.89
CA LEU A 6 -11.25 -9.40 7.55
C LEU A 6 -10.71 -10.83 7.34
N LEU A 7 -11.56 -11.78 6.93
CA LEU A 7 -11.19 -13.20 6.87
C LEU A 7 -11.41 -13.85 5.50
N LEU A 8 -11.42 -13.05 4.43
CA LEU A 8 -11.77 -13.59 3.10
C LEU A 8 -10.63 -13.67 2.09
N ALA A 9 -9.40 -13.30 2.48
CA ALA A 9 -8.26 -13.35 1.56
C ALA A 9 -7.21 -14.44 1.89
N ALA A 10 -7.38 -15.21 2.95
CA ALA A 10 -6.39 -16.24 3.29
C ALA A 10 -7.06 -17.46 3.92
N ALA A 11 -7.60 -18.35 3.10
CA ALA A 11 -7.67 -19.79 3.37
C ALA A 11 -8.49 -20.50 2.29
N LEU A 12 -7.85 -21.08 1.33
CA LEU A 12 -8.34 -22.26 0.65
C LEU A 12 -7.37 -23.40 1.00
N PRO A 13 -7.85 -24.58 1.39
CA PRO A 13 -8.38 -25.49 0.40
C PRO A 13 -9.52 -26.35 0.96
N PHE A 14 -10.66 -26.34 0.31
CA PHE A 14 -11.57 -27.49 0.14
C PHE A 14 -12.67 -27.02 -0.78
N ALA A 15 -12.55 -27.34 -2.08
CA ALA A 15 -13.57 -27.11 -3.08
C ALA A 15 -14.81 -27.97 -2.79
N LEU A 16 -15.79 -27.40 -2.13
CA LEU A 16 -17.16 -27.82 -2.26
C LEU A 16 -17.71 -27.06 -3.46
N SER A 17 -18.01 -27.80 -4.54
CA SER A 17 -18.49 -27.28 -5.82
C SER A 17 -19.52 -26.17 -5.63
N ALA A 18 -19.13 -24.95 -5.94
CA ALA A 18 -20.05 -23.84 -6.09
C ALA A 18 -21.10 -24.19 -7.14
N LYS A 19 -22.37 -23.84 -6.90
CA LYS A 19 -23.42 -24.01 -7.92
C LYS A 19 -23.23 -22.90 -8.94
N ASP A 20 -23.01 -23.27 -10.19
CA ASP A 20 -22.84 -22.33 -11.28
C ASP A 20 -24.07 -21.46 -11.46
N VAL A 21 -23.95 -20.21 -11.07
CA VAL A 21 -24.96 -19.19 -11.27
C VAL A 21 -24.52 -18.32 -12.43
N LYS A 22 -25.34 -18.17 -13.44
CA LYS A 22 -25.07 -17.30 -14.58
C LYS A 22 -25.59 -15.90 -14.28
N ILE A 23 -24.68 -14.93 -14.26
CA ILE A 23 -25.01 -13.52 -14.04
C ILE A 23 -24.72 -12.78 -15.34
N THR A 24 -25.70 -11.98 -15.80
CA THR A 24 -25.46 -11.10 -16.94
C THR A 24 -24.53 -9.97 -16.52
N ARG A 25 -23.85 -9.36 -17.49
CA ARG A 25 -23.00 -8.19 -17.22
C ARG A 25 -23.76 -7.15 -16.41
N PRO A 26 -23.28 -6.73 -15.25
CA PRO A 26 -23.94 -5.70 -14.44
C PRO A 26 -23.96 -4.37 -15.20
N ALA A 27 -25.12 -3.71 -15.19
CA ALA A 27 -25.27 -2.34 -15.64
C ALA A 27 -25.38 -1.44 -14.41
N ALA A 28 -24.72 -0.29 -14.46
CA ALA A 28 -24.78 0.71 -13.39
C ALA A 28 -25.23 2.05 -13.96
N SER A 29 -26.01 2.79 -13.18
CA SER A 29 -26.37 4.18 -13.47
C SER A 29 -26.12 5.05 -12.23
N LEU A 30 -25.52 6.22 -12.44
CA LEU A 30 -25.28 7.19 -11.38
C LEU A 30 -26.19 8.40 -11.62
N ASP A 31 -27.01 8.72 -10.62
CA ASP A 31 -27.89 9.89 -10.64
C ASP A 31 -27.85 10.59 -9.27
N ASN A 32 -27.46 11.86 -9.23
CA ASN A 32 -27.39 12.68 -8.01
C ASN A 32 -26.77 11.96 -6.81
N ASP A 33 -25.52 11.46 -6.94
CA ASP A 33 -24.77 10.71 -5.94
C ASP A 33 -25.42 9.35 -5.52
N THR A 34 -26.41 8.86 -6.28
CA THR A 34 -27.02 7.55 -6.07
C THR A 34 -26.61 6.60 -7.20
N LEU A 35 -25.88 5.55 -6.84
CA LEU A 35 -25.51 4.47 -7.75
C LEU A 35 -26.62 3.42 -7.77
N THR A 36 -27.17 3.14 -8.96
CA THR A 36 -28.10 2.06 -9.18
C THR A 36 -27.44 0.96 -9.98
N LEU A 37 -27.33 -0.21 -9.38
CA LEU A 37 -26.75 -1.41 -9.98
C LEU A 37 -27.88 -2.37 -10.40
N SER A 38 -27.85 -2.85 -11.63
CA SER A 38 -28.81 -3.83 -12.12
C SER A 38 -28.10 -4.95 -12.88
N PHE A 39 -28.57 -6.18 -12.67
CA PHE A 39 -28.13 -7.36 -13.41
C PHE A 39 -29.18 -8.44 -13.38
N ARG A 40 -29.09 -9.38 -14.31
CA ARG A 40 -29.97 -10.52 -14.37
C ARG A 40 -29.26 -11.75 -13.83
N PHE A 41 -29.95 -12.49 -12.98
CA PHE A 41 -29.44 -13.62 -12.24
C PHE A 41 -30.20 -14.88 -12.65
N ASN A 42 -29.51 -15.84 -13.28
CA ASN A 42 -30.12 -17.10 -13.71
C ASN A 42 -29.73 -18.22 -12.73
N VAL A 43 -30.77 -18.79 -12.08
CA VAL A 43 -30.64 -19.86 -11.08
C VAL A 43 -31.14 -21.23 -11.57
N GLU A 44 -31.30 -21.40 -12.89
CA GLU A 44 -31.82 -22.64 -13.50
C GLU A 44 -31.02 -23.88 -13.05
N GLU A 45 -29.72 -23.78 -12.97
CA GLU A 45 -28.83 -24.86 -12.58
C GLU A 45 -28.78 -25.10 -11.05
N VAL A 46 -29.32 -24.18 -10.24
CA VAL A 46 -29.34 -24.31 -8.79
C VAL A 46 -30.41 -25.27 -8.33
N LYS A 47 -30.08 -26.53 -8.18
CA LYS A 47 -30.98 -27.57 -7.70
C LYS A 47 -31.00 -27.59 -6.17
N VAL A 48 -32.22 -27.43 -5.57
CA VAL A 48 -32.41 -27.47 -4.12
C VAL A 48 -33.32 -28.65 -3.74
N ASN A 49 -32.91 -29.36 -2.69
CA ASN A 49 -33.80 -30.34 -2.05
C ASN A 49 -34.87 -29.61 -1.22
N SER A 50 -35.99 -30.28 -0.92
CA SER A 50 -37.12 -29.66 -0.22
C SER A 50 -36.75 -29.00 1.12
N GLU A 51 -35.67 -29.43 1.77
CA GLU A 51 -35.22 -28.98 3.09
C GLU A 51 -33.96 -28.07 3.04
N GLN A 52 -33.48 -27.77 1.84
CA GLN A 52 -32.31 -26.95 1.59
C GLN A 52 -32.65 -25.57 1.02
N SER A 53 -31.78 -24.61 1.19
CA SER A 53 -31.77 -23.35 0.48
C SER A 53 -30.34 -22.88 0.18
N TYR A 54 -30.21 -22.11 -0.87
CA TYR A 54 -29.00 -21.39 -1.19
C TYR A 54 -29.29 -19.90 -1.13
N THR A 55 -28.42 -19.17 -0.46
CA THR A 55 -28.46 -17.70 -0.41
C THR A 55 -27.28 -17.14 -1.21
N PHE A 56 -27.57 -16.18 -2.05
CA PHE A 56 -26.61 -15.49 -2.91
C PHE A 56 -26.61 -14.02 -2.53
N THR A 57 -25.50 -13.55 -2.01
CA THR A 57 -25.35 -12.16 -1.54
C THR A 57 -24.39 -11.43 -2.46
N PRO A 58 -24.86 -10.45 -3.26
CA PRO A 58 -23.96 -9.63 -4.05
C PRO A 58 -23.13 -8.72 -3.14
N VAL A 59 -21.86 -8.56 -3.45
CA VAL A 59 -20.95 -7.69 -2.71
C VAL A 59 -20.11 -6.90 -3.71
N LEU A 60 -20.12 -5.58 -3.62
CA LEU A 60 -19.14 -4.75 -4.31
C LEU A 60 -17.85 -4.75 -3.49
N VAL A 61 -16.72 -5.00 -4.14
CA VAL A 61 -15.41 -5.10 -3.46
C VAL A 61 -14.36 -4.37 -4.25
N ASN A 62 -13.57 -3.54 -3.54
CA ASN A 62 -12.34 -2.93 -4.05
C ASN A 62 -11.28 -2.92 -2.94
N GLY A 63 -10.35 -3.84 -3.00
CA GLY A 63 -9.33 -4.00 -1.96
C GLY A 63 -9.95 -4.28 -0.59
N ASN A 64 -9.79 -3.35 0.35
CA ASN A 64 -10.33 -3.48 1.71
C ASN A 64 -11.74 -2.88 1.87
N GLU A 65 -12.24 -2.18 0.86
CA GLU A 65 -13.56 -1.57 0.87
C GLU A 65 -14.60 -2.50 0.27
N HIS A 66 -15.77 -2.56 0.88
CA HIS A 66 -16.83 -3.43 0.41
C HIS A 66 -18.22 -2.92 0.81
N LEU A 67 -19.19 -3.16 -0.06
CA LEU A 67 -20.62 -2.94 0.20
C LEU A 67 -21.38 -4.23 -0.04
N VAL A 68 -22.02 -4.71 1.01
CA VAL A 68 -22.88 -5.90 0.95
C VAL A 68 -24.28 -5.48 0.51
N LEU A 69 -24.79 -6.06 -0.56
CA LEU A 69 -26.11 -5.77 -1.11
C LEU A 69 -27.16 -6.79 -0.63
N ALA A 70 -28.43 -6.53 -0.92
CA ALA A 70 -29.52 -7.38 -0.48
C ALA A 70 -29.42 -8.81 -1.06
N PRO A 71 -29.49 -9.85 -0.24
CA PRO A 71 -29.33 -11.22 -0.69
C PRO A 71 -30.57 -11.73 -1.45
N MET A 72 -30.33 -12.71 -2.34
CA MET A 72 -31.36 -13.51 -3.00
C MET A 72 -31.29 -14.95 -2.49
N ALA A 73 -32.41 -15.64 -2.46
CA ALA A 73 -32.44 -17.03 -2.01
C ALA A 73 -33.22 -17.95 -2.97
N VAL A 74 -32.69 -19.17 -3.16
CA VAL A 74 -33.40 -20.27 -3.82
C VAL A 74 -33.70 -21.32 -2.76
N SER A 75 -34.99 -21.59 -2.51
CA SER A 75 -35.45 -22.41 -1.39
C SER A 75 -36.33 -23.57 -1.81
N GLY A 76 -36.14 -24.74 -1.20
CA GLY A 76 -37.00 -25.89 -1.34
C GLY A 76 -38.38 -25.71 -0.65
N LYS A 77 -39.40 -26.47 -1.10
CA LYS A 77 -40.82 -26.29 -0.66
C LYS A 77 -41.05 -26.45 0.85
N LYS A 78 -40.26 -27.26 1.56
CA LYS A 78 -40.42 -27.51 3.00
C LYS A 78 -39.69 -26.50 3.89
N ASN A 79 -38.83 -25.66 3.35
CA ASN A 79 -38.02 -24.72 4.15
C ASN A 79 -38.78 -23.41 4.44
N TYR A 80 -40.04 -23.51 4.88
CA TYR A 80 -40.94 -22.40 5.21
C TYR A 80 -40.41 -21.44 6.29
N LYS A 81 -39.32 -21.83 7.00
CA LYS A 81 -38.71 -21.00 8.05
C LYS A 81 -37.66 -20.03 7.50
N MET A 82 -37.25 -20.17 6.25
CA MET A 82 -36.20 -19.34 5.63
C MET A 82 -36.55 -17.85 5.54
N PRO A 83 -37.77 -17.44 5.10
CA PRO A 83 -38.12 -16.04 5.08
C PRO A 83 -37.93 -15.35 6.43
N ARG A 84 -38.19 -16.05 7.53
CA ARG A 84 -37.99 -15.50 8.89
C ARG A 84 -36.51 -15.42 9.27
N LYS A 85 -35.65 -16.35 8.83
CA LYS A 85 -34.19 -16.31 9.07
C LYS A 85 -33.56 -15.21 8.22
N ILE A 86 -33.94 -15.09 6.97
CA ILE A 86 -33.48 -14.05 6.06
C ILE A 86 -33.88 -12.68 6.59
N ARG A 87 -35.14 -12.48 7.04
CA ARG A 87 -35.58 -11.25 7.70
C ARG A 87 -34.77 -10.92 8.97
N ARG A 88 -34.41 -11.93 9.76
CA ARG A 88 -33.54 -11.72 10.95
C ARG A 88 -32.11 -11.38 10.55
N ALA A 89 -31.56 -12.01 9.55
CA ALA A 89 -30.25 -11.69 8.99
C ALA A 89 -30.25 -10.30 8.38
N GLY A 90 -31.25 -9.93 7.57
CA GLY A 90 -31.39 -8.60 7.02
C GLY A 90 -31.42 -7.50 8.07
N ARG A 91 -32.21 -7.67 9.13
CA ARG A 91 -32.23 -6.72 10.26
C ARG A 91 -30.87 -6.62 10.97
N LYS A 92 -30.12 -7.73 11.05
CA LYS A 92 -28.78 -7.75 11.66
C LYS A 92 -27.76 -7.01 10.82
N PHE A 93 -27.92 -7.00 9.49
CA PHE A 93 -27.04 -6.31 8.55
C PHE A 93 -27.57 -4.96 8.06
N GLY A 94 -28.73 -4.51 8.59
CA GLY A 94 -29.28 -3.19 8.26
C GLY A 94 -30.07 -3.12 6.95
N PHE A 95 -30.40 -4.26 6.32
CA PHE A 95 -31.22 -4.27 5.10
C PHE A 95 -32.71 -4.15 5.43
N SER A 96 -33.37 -3.14 4.89
CA SER A 96 -34.83 -3.07 4.79
C SER A 96 -35.26 -3.81 3.54
N GLU A 97 -36.18 -4.76 3.68
CA GLU A 97 -36.71 -5.61 2.59
C GLU A 97 -36.91 -4.90 1.20
N PRO A 98 -36.92 -5.66 0.07
CA PRO A 98 -37.29 -7.06 -0.06
C PRO A 98 -36.17 -7.99 -0.57
N TYR A 99 -36.09 -9.18 -0.01
CA TYR A 99 -35.34 -10.28 -0.60
C TYR A 99 -36.17 -10.97 -1.68
N THR A 100 -35.55 -11.28 -2.81
CA THR A 100 -36.17 -12.15 -3.80
C THR A 100 -35.97 -13.60 -3.40
N VAL A 101 -37.06 -14.33 -3.19
CA VAL A 101 -37.02 -15.75 -2.86
C VAL A 101 -37.68 -16.53 -3.96
N VAL A 102 -36.94 -17.45 -4.58
CA VAL A 102 -37.43 -18.36 -5.60
C VAL A 102 -37.77 -19.71 -4.95
N TYR A 103 -39.03 -20.16 -5.09
CA TYR A 103 -39.52 -21.40 -4.52
C TYR A 103 -39.86 -22.44 -5.59
N GLY A 104 -39.66 -23.71 -5.27
CA GLY A 104 -40.22 -24.80 -6.02
C GLY A 104 -39.21 -25.66 -6.78
N LYS A 105 -39.74 -26.60 -7.59
CA LYS A 105 -38.97 -27.42 -8.50
C LYS A 105 -38.59 -26.60 -9.73
N ALA A 106 -37.47 -26.97 -10.37
CA ALA A 106 -36.94 -26.24 -11.53
C ALA A 106 -37.96 -26.03 -12.66
N ALA A 107 -38.92 -26.96 -12.84
CA ALA A 107 -39.96 -26.86 -13.89
C ALA A 107 -41.06 -25.81 -13.62
N ASP A 108 -41.23 -25.37 -12.38
CA ASP A 108 -42.35 -24.51 -11.95
C ASP A 108 -41.90 -23.15 -11.39
N ARG A 109 -40.60 -22.80 -11.50
CA ARG A 109 -40.04 -21.59 -10.90
C ARG A 109 -39.56 -20.61 -11.95
N ASN A 110 -39.64 -19.33 -11.60
CA ASN A 110 -38.96 -18.32 -12.40
C ASN A 110 -37.45 -18.37 -12.10
N ASP A 111 -36.68 -18.89 -13.02
CA ASP A 111 -35.23 -19.05 -12.89
C ASP A 111 -34.40 -17.78 -13.22
N ILE A 112 -35.07 -16.77 -13.74
CA ILE A 112 -34.47 -15.49 -14.11
C ILE A 112 -34.97 -14.43 -13.15
N ILE A 113 -34.03 -13.82 -12.42
CA ILE A 113 -34.32 -12.75 -11.45
C ILE A 113 -33.66 -11.48 -11.96
N ASP A 114 -34.47 -10.44 -12.18
CA ASP A 114 -33.93 -9.10 -12.42
C ASP A 114 -33.66 -8.47 -11.06
N TYR A 115 -32.34 -8.22 -10.80
CA TYR A 115 -31.86 -7.63 -9.56
C TYR A 115 -31.54 -6.16 -9.77
N THR A 116 -32.04 -5.32 -8.87
CA THR A 116 -31.72 -3.89 -8.87
C THR A 116 -31.50 -3.44 -7.43
N ALA A 117 -30.43 -2.68 -7.20
CA ALA A 117 -30.13 -2.07 -5.91
C ALA A 117 -29.63 -0.64 -6.13
N SER A 118 -30.13 0.30 -5.32
CA SER A 118 -29.70 1.70 -5.33
C SER A 118 -29.14 2.07 -3.97
N PHE A 119 -27.99 2.76 -3.95
CA PHE A 119 -27.28 3.13 -2.73
C PHE A 119 -26.43 4.39 -2.99
N PRO A 120 -26.03 5.16 -1.94
CA PRO A 120 -25.15 6.29 -2.10
C PRO A 120 -23.83 5.89 -2.76
N TYR A 121 -23.37 6.68 -3.71
CA TYR A 121 -22.10 6.46 -4.41
C TYR A 121 -20.94 6.92 -3.52
N GLU A 122 -19.89 6.12 -3.50
CA GLU A 122 -18.59 6.44 -2.94
C GLU A 122 -17.50 6.19 -4.00
N ASP A 123 -16.46 6.99 -4.03
CA ASP A 123 -15.43 6.99 -5.09
C ASP A 123 -14.79 5.62 -5.34
N TRP A 124 -14.60 4.81 -4.29
CA TRP A 124 -14.04 3.47 -4.39
C TRP A 124 -14.92 2.52 -5.22
N MET A 125 -16.22 2.80 -5.34
CA MET A 125 -17.18 1.97 -6.09
C MET A 125 -16.93 2.05 -7.60
N GLY A 126 -16.30 3.13 -8.08
CA GLY A 126 -15.97 3.32 -9.49
C GLY A 126 -15.04 2.25 -10.06
N SER A 127 -14.24 1.62 -9.22
CA SER A 127 -13.31 0.54 -9.59
C SER A 127 -13.63 -0.80 -8.89
N ALA A 128 -14.80 -0.90 -8.24
CA ALA A 128 -15.21 -2.11 -7.55
C ALA A 128 -15.55 -3.25 -8.52
N CYS A 129 -15.29 -4.48 -8.09
CA CYS A 129 -15.79 -5.68 -8.73
C CYS A 129 -17.05 -6.17 -8.02
N LEU A 130 -17.96 -6.79 -8.76
CA LEU A 130 -19.09 -7.50 -8.17
C LEU A 130 -18.65 -8.91 -7.82
N ALA A 131 -18.74 -9.28 -6.55
CA ALA A 131 -18.56 -10.63 -6.05
C ALA A 131 -19.91 -11.22 -5.60
N MET A 132 -20.06 -12.53 -5.64
CA MET A 132 -21.25 -13.23 -5.18
C MET A 132 -20.87 -14.20 -4.07
N LEU A 133 -21.30 -13.90 -2.84
CA LEU A 133 -21.15 -14.80 -1.71
C LEU A 133 -22.27 -15.85 -1.75
N GLN A 134 -21.91 -17.12 -1.73
CA GLN A 134 -22.86 -18.25 -1.75
C GLN A 134 -22.86 -18.93 -0.39
N GLU A 135 -24.07 -19.11 0.17
CA GLU A 135 -24.26 -19.84 1.41
C GLU A 135 -25.28 -20.96 1.21
N LYS A 136 -24.99 -22.11 1.76
CA LYS A 136 -25.92 -23.24 1.79
C LYS A 136 -26.51 -23.36 3.19
N ASP A 137 -27.84 -23.32 3.28
CA ASP A 137 -28.58 -23.59 4.52
C ASP A 137 -29.25 -24.96 4.46
N GLU A 138 -28.96 -25.78 5.45
CA GLU A 138 -29.70 -27.00 5.77
C GLU A 138 -30.39 -26.78 7.12
N CYS A 139 -31.50 -27.52 7.39
CA CYS A 139 -32.43 -27.25 8.51
C CYS A 139 -31.76 -26.98 9.87
N TYR A 140 -30.53 -27.36 10.07
CA TYR A 140 -29.77 -27.19 11.33
C TYR A 140 -28.33 -26.64 11.20
N ARG A 141 -27.85 -26.39 9.97
CA ARG A 141 -26.48 -25.89 9.74
C ARG A 141 -26.45 -24.89 8.57
N SER A 142 -25.89 -23.71 8.80
CA SER A 142 -25.48 -22.79 7.75
C SER A 142 -23.98 -22.97 7.53
N ALA A 143 -23.55 -23.19 6.31
CA ALA A 143 -22.15 -23.23 5.94
C ALA A 143 -21.93 -22.27 4.76
N PRO A 144 -20.91 -21.36 4.82
CA PRO A 144 -20.48 -20.64 3.64
C PRO A 144 -19.94 -21.65 2.63
N LEU A 145 -20.36 -21.55 1.37
CA LEU A 145 -19.95 -22.47 0.33
C LEU A 145 -18.80 -21.94 -0.48
N ASP A 146 -18.90 -20.70 -0.95
CA ASP A 146 -17.89 -20.14 -1.84
C ASP A 146 -18.11 -18.64 -2.09
N ILE A 147 -17.08 -18.00 -2.63
CA ILE A 147 -17.14 -16.65 -3.18
C ILE A 147 -16.85 -16.77 -4.65
N GLN A 148 -17.88 -16.61 -5.47
CA GLN A 148 -17.70 -16.48 -6.91
C GLN A 148 -17.39 -15.01 -7.21
N ILE A 149 -16.17 -14.73 -7.70
CA ILE A 149 -15.85 -13.42 -8.25
C ILE A 149 -16.51 -13.36 -9.62
N VAL A 150 -17.51 -12.49 -9.72
CA VAL A 150 -18.08 -12.14 -11.01
C VAL A 150 -17.13 -11.13 -11.62
N GLU A 151 -16.36 -11.53 -12.63
CA GLU A 151 -15.31 -10.69 -13.27
C GLU A 151 -15.88 -9.46 -14.03
N HIS A 152 -17.12 -9.09 -13.77
CA HIS A 152 -17.72 -7.95 -14.44
C HIS A 152 -17.69 -6.74 -13.52
N LYS A 153 -16.76 -5.83 -13.78
CA LYS A 153 -16.80 -4.50 -13.19
C LYS A 153 -18.10 -3.82 -13.63
N PRO A 154 -18.92 -3.29 -12.72
CA PRO A 154 -20.08 -2.51 -13.12
C PRO A 154 -19.58 -1.26 -13.87
N VAL A 155 -20.13 -1.04 -15.07
CA VAL A 155 -19.82 0.16 -15.85
C VAL A 155 -20.69 1.28 -15.30
N ILE A 156 -20.07 2.24 -14.63
CA ILE A 156 -20.75 3.46 -14.19
C ILE A 156 -20.88 4.38 -15.40
N PRO A 157 -22.09 4.87 -15.75
CA PRO A 157 -22.31 5.64 -16.98
C PRO A 157 -21.61 6.99 -17.06
N SER A 158 -21.11 7.55 -15.94
CA SER A 158 -20.25 8.72 -15.93
C SER A 158 -18.83 8.43 -16.43
N LEU A 159 -18.44 7.16 -16.47
CA LEU A 159 -17.27 6.71 -17.21
C LEU A 159 -17.81 6.29 -18.58
N PRO A 160 -17.49 7.01 -19.65
CA PRO A 160 -17.92 6.60 -20.99
C PRO A 160 -17.52 5.15 -21.22
N THR A 161 -18.25 4.46 -22.06
CA THR A 161 -18.07 3.07 -22.51
C THR A 161 -16.65 2.75 -23.03
N ALA A 162 -15.66 3.52 -22.66
CA ALA A 162 -14.24 3.31 -22.92
C ALA A 162 -13.75 1.90 -22.51
N TYR A 163 -14.49 1.19 -21.66
CA TYR A 163 -14.18 -0.21 -21.34
C TYR A 163 -14.31 -1.18 -22.53
N GLU A 164 -15.18 -0.90 -23.50
CA GLU A 164 -15.21 -1.67 -24.75
C GLU A 164 -14.09 -1.25 -25.74
N ILE A 165 -13.41 -0.14 -25.43
CA ILE A 165 -12.40 0.49 -26.29
C ILE A 165 -10.97 0.17 -25.81
N CYS A 166 -10.78 -0.58 -24.72
CA CYS A 166 -9.47 -0.71 -24.06
C CYS A 166 -8.45 -1.65 -24.69
N GLU A 167 -8.64 -2.21 -25.90
CA GLU A 167 -7.48 -2.63 -26.69
C GLU A 167 -6.59 -1.45 -27.15
N PRO A 168 -7.13 -0.24 -27.45
CA PRO A 168 -6.31 0.94 -27.76
C PRO A 168 -5.53 1.53 -26.59
N CYS A 169 -5.96 1.38 -25.34
CA CYS A 169 -5.33 2.06 -24.19
C CYS A 169 -3.84 1.78 -24.05
N MET A 170 -3.39 0.58 -24.39
CA MET A 170 -1.96 0.25 -24.39
C MET A 170 -1.14 1.11 -25.36
N GLN A 171 -1.71 1.49 -26.48
CA GLN A 171 -1.04 2.32 -27.49
C GLN A 171 -1.08 3.81 -27.12
N MET A 172 -2.09 4.22 -26.38
CA MET A 172 -2.31 5.62 -25.96
C MET A 172 -1.39 6.04 -24.81
N VAL A 173 -1.14 5.16 -23.83
CA VAL A 173 -0.31 5.50 -22.67
C VAL A 173 1.16 5.53 -22.99
N SER A 174 1.90 6.33 -22.25
CA SER A 174 3.36 6.44 -22.38
C SER A 174 4.04 5.64 -21.27
N TYR A 175 4.93 4.73 -21.66
CA TYR A 175 5.86 4.07 -20.76
C TYR A 175 7.25 4.65 -20.98
N LEU A 176 7.91 5.05 -19.91
CA LEU A 176 9.23 5.65 -19.93
C LEU A 176 10.31 4.60 -19.69
N THR A 177 11.41 4.71 -20.41
CA THR A 177 12.60 3.90 -20.15
C THR A 177 13.33 4.47 -18.93
N PRO A 178 13.58 3.68 -17.88
CA PRO A 178 14.34 4.14 -16.74
C PRO A 178 15.80 4.37 -17.12
N LYS A 179 16.46 5.25 -16.38
CA LYS A 179 17.91 5.42 -16.50
C LYS A 179 18.61 4.11 -16.12
N ALA A 180 19.58 3.71 -16.91
CA ALA A 180 20.40 2.54 -16.59
C ALA A 180 21.17 2.78 -15.28
N GLU A 181 21.17 1.81 -14.40
CA GLU A 181 21.90 1.80 -13.14
C GLU A 181 22.85 0.60 -13.11
N PRO A 182 23.99 0.68 -13.80
CA PRO A 182 24.90 -0.46 -13.96
C PRO A 182 25.55 -0.88 -12.65
N LEU A 183 25.65 0.02 -11.69
CA LEU A 183 26.09 -0.22 -10.32
C LEU A 183 25.05 0.34 -9.38
N LYS A 184 24.39 -0.55 -8.65
CA LYS A 184 23.37 -0.17 -7.67
C LYS A 184 24.01 0.10 -6.33
N VAL A 185 24.22 1.37 -6.01
CA VAL A 185 24.70 1.80 -4.69
C VAL A 185 23.50 2.08 -3.80
N ARG A 186 23.45 1.47 -2.65
CA ARG A 186 22.35 1.58 -1.68
C ARG A 186 22.89 1.93 -0.30
N SER A 187 22.08 2.60 0.48
CA SER A 187 22.36 2.90 1.89
C SER A 187 21.11 2.68 2.72
N GLU A 188 21.24 1.92 3.77
CA GLU A 188 20.17 1.73 4.76
C GLU A 188 20.61 2.34 6.09
N GLN A 189 19.68 2.92 6.83
CA GLN A 189 19.95 3.55 8.11
C GLN A 189 19.01 3.01 9.19
N SER A 190 19.57 2.82 10.38
CA SER A 190 18.80 2.43 11.55
C SER A 190 19.25 3.21 12.79
N THR A 191 18.28 3.61 13.58
CA THR A 191 18.54 4.18 14.91
C THR A 191 18.15 3.13 15.96
N LEU A 192 19.11 2.79 16.81
CA LEU A 192 18.97 1.78 17.85
C LEU A 192 19.09 2.41 19.23
N TYR A 193 18.10 2.20 20.07
CA TYR A 193 18.08 2.67 21.45
C TYR A 193 18.63 1.59 22.40
N ILE A 194 19.94 1.37 22.27
CA ILE A 194 20.63 0.32 23.03
C ILE A 194 20.84 0.74 24.47
N GLU A 195 20.40 -0.10 25.37
CA GLU A 195 20.55 0.09 26.80
C GLU A 195 21.84 -0.54 27.34
N TYR A 196 22.51 0.19 28.23
CA TYR A 196 23.73 -0.23 28.91
C TYR A 196 23.52 -0.20 30.41
N ALA A 197 24.17 -1.10 31.14
CA ALA A 197 24.21 -1.00 32.59
C ALA A 197 24.89 0.31 33.04
N VAL A 198 24.58 0.78 34.24
CA VAL A 198 25.13 2.01 34.78
C VAL A 198 26.66 1.99 34.76
N GLY A 199 27.27 2.98 34.12
CA GLY A 199 28.73 3.07 33.97
C GLY A 199 29.34 2.11 32.96
N ALA A 200 28.56 1.24 32.32
CA ALA A 200 29.06 0.29 31.35
C ALA A 200 29.03 0.84 29.91
N THR A 201 30.02 0.39 29.13
CA THR A 201 30.14 0.63 27.68
C THR A 201 30.12 -0.68 26.87
N ALA A 202 30.27 -1.83 27.54
CA ALA A 202 30.19 -3.15 26.91
C ALA A 202 28.75 -3.45 26.49
N PHE A 203 28.57 -3.79 25.22
CA PHE A 203 27.27 -4.20 24.69
C PHE A 203 26.91 -5.59 25.19
N LYS A 204 25.61 -5.79 25.50
CA LYS A 204 24.99 -7.08 25.82
C LYS A 204 23.65 -7.17 25.10
N ASP A 205 23.49 -8.20 24.29
CA ASP A 205 22.29 -8.45 23.46
C ASP A 205 21.06 -8.86 24.28
N ASP A 206 21.26 -9.51 25.42
CA ASP A 206 20.23 -9.96 26.34
C ASP A 206 19.85 -8.93 27.43
N TYR A 207 20.47 -7.74 27.41
CA TYR A 207 20.21 -6.72 28.44
C TYR A 207 18.94 -5.94 28.13
N LYS A 208 17.94 -6.03 28.99
CA LYS A 208 16.64 -5.32 28.91
C LYS A 208 15.97 -5.47 27.52
N ASN A 209 15.80 -4.34 26.79
CA ASN A 209 15.12 -4.32 25.50
C ASN A 209 16.05 -4.44 24.28
N ASN A 210 17.32 -4.71 24.49
CA ASN A 210 18.32 -4.76 23.40
C ASN A 210 17.97 -5.79 22.33
N GLY A 211 17.36 -6.91 22.70
CA GLY A 211 16.92 -7.93 21.74
C GLY A 211 15.90 -7.39 20.72
N ALA A 212 14.95 -6.56 21.16
CA ALA A 212 13.98 -5.94 20.25
C ALA A 212 14.64 -4.88 19.34
N GLU A 213 15.60 -4.12 19.86
CA GLU A 213 16.35 -3.16 19.06
C GLU A 213 17.25 -3.87 18.02
N LEU A 214 17.86 -4.98 18.38
CA LEU A 214 18.62 -5.82 17.44
C LEU A 214 17.75 -6.42 16.35
N GLN A 215 16.48 -6.74 16.62
CA GLN A 215 15.59 -7.27 15.60
C GLN A 215 15.39 -6.26 14.46
N LYS A 216 15.29 -4.96 14.75
CA LYS A 216 15.20 -3.90 13.72
C LYS A 216 16.39 -3.94 12.76
N LEU A 217 17.61 -4.09 13.32
CA LEU A 217 18.81 -4.18 12.49
C LEU A 217 18.90 -5.51 11.74
N LYS A 218 18.45 -6.61 12.35
CA LYS A 218 18.40 -7.92 11.72
C LYS A 218 17.47 -7.93 10.53
N ASP A 219 16.32 -7.26 10.61
CA ASP A 219 15.36 -7.15 9.51
C ASP A 219 15.96 -6.40 8.30
N ILE A 220 16.87 -5.45 8.55
CA ILE A 220 17.64 -4.76 7.50
C ILE A 220 18.76 -5.63 6.95
N LEU A 221 19.54 -6.26 7.82
CA LEU A 221 20.76 -6.99 7.42
C LEU A 221 20.47 -8.38 6.84
N SER A 222 19.39 -9.04 7.26
CA SER A 222 19.08 -10.41 6.85
C SER A 222 18.96 -10.57 5.33
N PRO A 223 18.22 -9.72 4.60
CA PRO A 223 18.18 -9.79 3.14
C PRO A 223 19.55 -9.53 2.49
N LEU A 224 20.35 -8.64 3.10
CA LEU A 224 21.63 -8.20 2.55
C LEU A 224 22.76 -9.22 2.76
N THR A 225 22.64 -10.09 3.75
CA THR A 225 23.66 -11.11 4.09
C THR A 225 23.36 -12.50 3.48
N THR A 226 22.22 -12.63 2.79
CA THR A 226 21.82 -13.89 2.16
C THR A 226 22.31 -13.92 0.70
N GLY A 227 23.10 -14.93 0.36
CA GLY A 227 23.62 -15.11 -1.00
C GLY A 227 24.82 -14.20 -1.34
N ASP A 228 24.99 -13.90 -2.65
CA ASP A 228 26.15 -13.19 -3.21
C ASP A 228 25.77 -11.89 -3.94
N LEU A 229 24.55 -11.44 -3.72
CA LEU A 229 24.02 -10.24 -4.40
C LEU A 229 24.69 -8.94 -3.92
N VAL A 230 25.08 -8.89 -2.66
CA VAL A 230 25.48 -7.67 -1.97
C VAL A 230 26.96 -7.67 -1.62
N THR A 231 27.62 -6.56 -1.92
CA THR A 231 28.97 -6.27 -1.47
C THR A 231 28.93 -5.08 -0.51
N PHE A 232 29.23 -5.29 0.76
CA PHE A 232 29.28 -4.23 1.75
C PHE A 232 30.47 -3.32 1.52
N LYS A 233 30.25 -2.00 1.52
CA LYS A 233 31.29 -0.96 1.36
C LYS A 233 31.62 -0.28 2.67
N ALA A 234 30.63 0.04 3.47
CA ALA A 234 30.82 0.58 4.81
C ALA A 234 29.64 0.23 5.71
N ILE A 235 29.96 -0.06 6.96
CA ILE A 235 28.99 -0.17 8.04
C ILE A 235 29.45 0.82 9.12
N ASN A 236 28.78 1.97 9.20
CA ASN A 236 29.13 3.03 10.11
C ASN A 236 28.29 2.87 11.38
N VAL A 237 28.95 2.78 12.52
CA VAL A 237 28.33 2.80 13.84
C VAL A 237 28.68 4.10 14.53
N CYS A 238 27.68 4.97 14.70
CA CYS A 238 27.84 6.26 15.35
C CYS A 238 27.18 6.24 16.72
N GLY A 239 27.95 6.54 17.76
CA GLY A 239 27.45 6.64 19.13
C GLY A 239 27.00 8.05 19.46
N TYR A 240 25.88 8.13 20.18
CA TYR A 240 25.31 9.38 20.70
C TYR A 240 25.16 9.31 22.22
N ALA A 241 25.35 10.42 22.87
CA ALA A 241 25.14 10.59 24.30
C ALA A 241 24.12 11.69 24.60
N SER A 242 23.45 11.59 25.74
CA SER A 242 22.68 12.69 26.28
C SER A 242 23.59 13.76 26.89
N PRO A 243 23.23 15.05 26.84
CA PRO A 243 24.03 16.13 27.40
C PRO A 243 23.88 16.24 28.91
N ASP A 244 24.20 15.16 29.64
CA ASP A 244 24.19 15.07 31.10
C ASP A 244 25.58 14.71 31.63
N GLY A 245 26.43 15.69 31.76
CA GLY A 245 27.83 15.56 32.17
C GLY A 245 28.77 16.32 31.26
N SER A 246 30.10 16.12 31.40
CA SER A 246 31.02 16.85 30.54
C SER A 246 31.01 16.28 29.12
N ALA A 247 31.02 17.15 28.13
CA ALA A 247 31.07 16.80 26.70
C ALA A 247 32.21 15.81 26.37
N LYS A 248 33.39 16.00 26.96
CA LYS A 248 34.52 15.08 26.80
C LYS A 248 34.25 13.67 27.30
N THR A 249 33.54 13.55 28.44
CA THR A 249 33.15 12.24 29.00
C THR A 249 32.08 11.60 28.15
N ASN A 250 31.07 12.35 27.71
CA ASN A 250 29.97 11.90 26.89
C ASN A 250 30.46 11.41 25.52
N ASP A 251 31.39 12.13 24.88
CA ASP A 251 32.01 11.70 23.61
C ASP A 251 32.79 10.39 23.79
N ARG A 252 33.60 10.26 24.86
CA ARG A 252 34.30 9.00 25.15
C ARG A 252 33.36 7.83 25.38
N VAL A 253 32.27 8.02 26.11
CA VAL A 253 31.28 6.97 26.39
C VAL A 253 30.53 6.58 25.10
N ALA A 254 30.11 7.56 24.32
CA ALA A 254 29.48 7.33 23.03
C ALA A 254 30.36 6.53 22.07
N SER A 255 31.64 6.92 21.97
CA SER A 255 32.65 6.22 21.15
C SER A 255 32.86 4.77 21.62
N GLN A 256 33.01 4.54 22.92
CA GLN A 256 33.23 3.20 23.47
C GLN A 256 32.00 2.28 23.29
N ARG A 257 30.78 2.82 23.41
CA ARG A 257 29.54 2.09 23.15
C ARG A 257 29.44 1.71 21.68
N ALA A 258 29.70 2.63 20.77
CA ALA A 258 29.73 2.36 19.34
C ALA A 258 30.77 1.30 18.97
N ALA A 259 31.99 1.37 19.55
CA ALA A 259 33.02 0.37 19.34
C ALA A 259 32.61 -1.03 19.82
N SER A 260 32.05 -1.13 21.03
CA SER A 260 31.58 -2.39 21.57
C SER A 260 30.44 -3.03 20.74
N PHE A 261 29.55 -2.19 20.21
CA PHE A 261 28.49 -2.64 19.31
C PHE A 261 29.03 -3.08 17.94
N SER A 262 30.02 -2.36 17.40
CA SER A 262 30.71 -2.74 16.17
C SER A 262 31.42 -4.11 16.31
N ASP A 263 32.04 -4.39 17.45
CA ASP A 263 32.64 -5.69 17.76
C ASP A 263 31.59 -6.82 17.80
N TYR A 264 30.41 -6.52 18.30
CA TYR A 264 29.27 -7.46 18.24
C TYR A 264 28.86 -7.73 16.79
N LEU A 265 28.69 -6.69 15.95
CA LEU A 265 28.31 -6.85 14.54
C LEU A 265 29.35 -7.68 13.78
N LYS A 266 30.63 -7.41 14.01
CA LYS A 266 31.73 -8.18 13.42
C LYS A 266 31.61 -9.68 13.73
N LYS A 267 31.28 -10.02 14.96
CA LYS A 267 31.13 -11.44 15.39
C LYS A 267 29.84 -12.06 14.90
N ALA A 268 28.72 -11.33 14.98
CA ALA A 268 27.40 -11.85 14.66
C ALA A 268 27.19 -12.09 13.16
N TYR A 269 27.76 -11.23 12.30
CA TYR A 269 27.59 -11.27 10.86
C TYR A 269 28.86 -11.57 10.07
N SER A 270 29.98 -11.80 10.75
CA SER A 270 31.29 -12.06 10.12
C SER A 270 31.75 -10.96 9.14
N PHE A 271 31.38 -9.71 9.41
CA PHE A 271 31.78 -8.58 8.57
C PHE A 271 33.31 -8.39 8.58
N PRO A 272 33.92 -8.10 7.41
CA PRO A 272 35.33 -7.71 7.34
C PRO A 272 35.60 -6.46 8.16
N ALA A 273 36.75 -6.39 8.84
CA ALA A 273 37.07 -5.26 9.71
C ALA A 273 37.17 -3.92 8.95
N GLU A 274 37.55 -3.98 7.68
CA GLU A 274 37.74 -2.82 6.79
C GLU A 274 36.46 -2.12 6.44
N VAL A 275 35.29 -2.81 6.47
CA VAL A 275 34.00 -2.19 6.21
C VAL A 275 33.37 -1.57 7.46
N LEU A 276 33.84 -1.93 8.65
CA LEU A 276 33.31 -1.43 9.92
C LEU A 276 33.98 -0.11 10.28
N LYS A 277 33.21 0.94 10.45
CA LYS A 277 33.63 2.26 10.86
C LYS A 277 32.91 2.69 12.13
N VAL A 278 33.67 3.19 13.10
CA VAL A 278 33.16 3.67 14.39
C VAL A 278 33.37 5.15 14.49
N THR A 279 32.31 5.87 14.82
CA THR A 279 32.33 7.31 15.05
C THR A 279 31.56 7.67 16.32
N SER A 280 31.78 8.87 16.81
CA SER A 280 30.98 9.46 17.89
C SER A 280 30.48 10.82 17.45
N ALA A 281 29.22 11.07 17.68
CA ALA A 281 28.62 12.40 17.56
C ALA A 281 28.65 13.18 18.89
N GLY A 282 29.16 12.54 19.95
CA GLY A 282 29.12 13.12 21.28
C GLY A 282 27.70 13.34 21.78
N GLU A 283 27.41 14.54 22.28
CA GLU A 283 26.08 14.90 22.79
C GLU A 283 25.10 15.22 21.67
N ASP A 284 23.92 14.59 21.70
CA ASP A 284 22.89 14.68 20.66
C ASP A 284 21.99 15.93 20.85
N TRP A 285 22.62 17.09 20.72
CA TRP A 285 21.90 18.38 20.80
C TRP A 285 20.91 18.59 19.67
N GLU A 286 21.21 18.08 18.50
CA GLU A 286 20.36 18.23 17.31
C GLU A 286 19.01 17.53 17.50
N THR A 287 19.03 16.27 17.93
CA THR A 287 17.81 15.53 18.25
C THR A 287 17.06 16.15 19.42
N LEU A 288 17.75 16.65 20.46
CA LEU A 288 17.11 17.35 21.56
C LEU A 288 16.35 18.61 21.08
N ILE A 289 16.97 19.41 20.23
CA ILE A 289 16.35 20.58 19.62
C ILE A 289 15.11 20.19 18.81
N GLN A 290 15.20 19.13 18.03
CA GLN A 290 14.09 18.66 17.22
C GLN A 290 12.91 18.16 18.10
N MET A 291 13.20 17.35 19.12
CA MET A 291 12.19 16.89 20.07
C MET A 291 11.48 18.05 20.79
N LEU A 292 12.23 19.08 21.20
CA LEU A 292 11.63 20.27 21.83
C LEU A 292 10.72 21.04 20.88
N LYS A 293 11.02 21.08 19.57
CA LYS A 293 10.20 21.73 18.55
C LYS A 293 8.92 20.94 18.22
N ASP A 294 9.04 19.61 18.18
CA ASP A 294 7.92 18.73 17.78
C ASP A 294 6.93 18.49 18.92
N GLU A 295 7.43 18.14 20.09
CA GLU A 295 6.61 17.77 21.25
C GLU A 295 6.12 18.98 22.04
N LYS A 296 6.82 20.13 21.93
CA LYS A 296 6.47 21.42 22.54
C LYS A 296 6.07 21.30 24.03
N PRO A 297 6.87 20.64 24.89
CA PRO A 297 6.60 20.67 26.30
C PRO A 297 6.59 22.11 26.83
N ALA A 298 5.93 22.37 27.95
CA ALA A 298 5.73 23.71 28.49
C ALA A 298 7.04 24.52 28.70
N TYR A 299 8.17 23.86 28.78
CA TYR A 299 9.50 24.46 28.91
C TYR A 299 10.26 24.58 27.59
N ALA A 300 9.67 24.17 26.45
CA ALA A 300 10.38 24.07 25.17
C ALA A 300 10.99 25.40 24.71
N ASP A 301 10.21 26.48 24.69
CA ASP A 301 10.67 27.79 24.21
C ASP A 301 11.86 28.30 25.03
N LYS A 302 11.78 28.17 26.35
CA LYS A 302 12.85 28.57 27.24
C LYS A 302 14.09 27.71 27.11
N ALA A 303 13.91 26.41 26.90
CA ALA A 303 15.04 25.50 26.64
C ALA A 303 15.71 25.81 25.32
N LEU A 304 14.95 26.04 24.24
CA LEU A 304 15.48 26.42 22.92
C LEU A 304 16.19 27.77 22.96
N GLU A 305 15.65 28.76 23.67
CA GLU A 305 16.33 30.06 23.88
C GLU A 305 17.73 29.86 24.49
N ILE A 306 17.81 29.06 25.56
CA ILE A 306 19.10 28.77 26.24
C ILE A 306 20.03 28.01 25.31
N ILE A 307 19.55 26.98 24.62
CA ILE A 307 20.36 26.17 23.71
C ILE A 307 20.96 27.02 22.59
N ASN A 308 20.16 27.92 22.00
CA ASN A 308 20.61 28.78 20.90
C ASN A 308 21.55 29.91 21.36
N LYS A 309 21.41 30.34 22.61
CA LYS A 309 22.22 31.46 23.15
C LYS A 309 23.65 31.04 23.45
N TYR A 310 23.91 29.82 23.84
CA TYR A 310 25.23 29.35 24.27
C TYR A 310 25.83 28.35 23.30
N SER A 311 26.98 28.68 22.69
CA SER A 311 27.67 27.80 21.74
C SER A 311 28.50 26.71 22.44
N ASN A 312 29.07 27.00 23.61
CA ASN A 312 29.80 26.00 24.39
C ASN A 312 28.80 25.02 25.05
N VAL A 313 28.97 23.74 24.79
CA VAL A 313 28.01 22.70 25.17
C VAL A 313 27.95 22.45 26.68
N ASP A 314 29.09 22.47 27.40
CA ASP A 314 29.10 22.33 28.85
C ASP A 314 28.45 23.56 29.54
N THR A 315 28.67 24.75 28.98
CA THR A 315 27.98 25.97 29.44
C THR A 315 26.45 25.89 29.16
N ARG A 316 26.09 25.37 27.99
CA ARG A 316 24.69 25.18 27.58
C ARG A 316 23.96 24.27 28.56
N GLU A 317 24.51 23.12 28.93
CA GLU A 317 23.95 22.20 29.92
C GLU A 317 23.79 22.88 31.30
N ALA A 318 24.84 23.52 31.78
CA ALA A 318 24.80 24.23 33.08
C ALA A 318 23.70 25.32 33.09
N ARG A 319 23.52 26.04 31.98
CA ARG A 319 22.46 27.06 31.83
C ARG A 319 21.06 26.49 31.69
N LEU A 320 20.90 25.34 31.03
CA LEU A 320 19.63 24.64 31.03
C LEU A 320 19.20 24.24 32.46
N LYS A 321 20.11 23.64 33.22
CA LYS A 321 19.89 23.26 34.59
C LYS A 321 19.49 24.43 35.48
N SER A 322 20.24 25.53 35.42
CA SER A 322 19.95 26.71 36.22
C SER A 322 18.74 27.50 35.74
N GLY A 323 18.56 27.61 34.42
CA GLY A 323 17.52 28.41 33.79
C GLY A 323 16.12 27.79 33.86
N LEU A 324 16.01 26.47 33.68
CA LEU A 324 14.74 25.77 33.78
C LEU A 324 14.32 25.50 35.22
N GLY A 325 15.27 25.49 36.15
CA GLY A 325 15.05 25.08 37.55
C GLY A 325 15.05 23.57 37.74
N THR A 326 15.33 23.12 38.95
CA THR A 326 15.62 21.71 39.26
C THR A 326 14.48 20.75 38.88
N ALA A 327 13.23 21.11 39.14
CA ALA A 327 12.09 20.25 38.84
C ALA A 327 11.89 20.05 37.34
N THR A 328 11.83 21.13 36.57
CA THR A 328 11.63 21.12 35.12
C THR A 328 12.81 20.44 34.41
N TYR A 329 14.05 20.74 34.85
CA TYR A 329 15.23 20.07 34.27
C TYR A 329 15.21 18.56 34.52
N ARG A 330 14.77 18.13 35.69
CA ARG A 330 14.59 16.70 36.02
C ARG A 330 13.54 16.03 35.12
N THR A 331 12.43 16.71 34.84
CA THR A 331 11.44 16.23 33.86
C THR A 331 12.08 16.03 32.48
N MET A 332 12.82 17.02 32.00
CA MET A 332 13.54 16.92 30.73
C MET A 332 14.56 15.76 30.71
N LEU A 333 15.30 15.56 31.80
CA LEU A 333 16.23 14.44 31.95
C LEU A 333 15.55 13.07 31.89
N ASN A 334 14.35 12.95 32.47
CA ASN A 334 13.63 11.67 32.50
C ASN A 334 12.91 11.36 31.18
N ASP A 335 12.36 12.37 30.53
CA ASP A 335 11.47 12.18 29.38
C ASP A 335 12.24 12.21 28.05
N LEU A 336 13.21 13.12 27.89
CA LEU A 336 13.90 13.31 26.61
C LEU A 336 15.28 12.65 26.55
N TYR A 337 16.08 12.74 27.61
CA TYR A 337 17.48 12.29 27.57
C TYR A 337 17.70 10.78 27.34
N PRO A 338 16.85 9.86 27.81
CA PRO A 338 17.00 8.45 27.46
C PRO A 338 16.98 8.19 25.96
N ARG A 339 16.23 9.00 25.21
CA ARG A 339 16.07 8.90 23.74
C ARG A 339 17.25 9.50 22.97
N LEU A 340 18.11 10.26 23.65
CA LEU A 340 19.37 10.78 23.07
C LEU A 340 20.53 9.78 23.17
N ARG A 341 20.39 8.75 23.99
CA ARG A 341 21.38 7.68 24.17
C ARG A 341 21.10 6.59 23.17
N ARG A 342 21.60 6.76 21.95
CA ARG A 342 21.31 5.88 20.82
C ARG A 342 22.56 5.53 20.02
N LEU A 343 22.44 4.53 19.19
CA LEU A 343 23.40 4.22 18.14
C LEU A 343 22.74 4.46 16.77
N GLY A 344 23.41 5.21 15.90
CA GLY A 344 23.09 5.29 14.49
C GLY A 344 23.89 4.22 13.75
N VAL A 345 23.22 3.41 12.96
CA VAL A 345 23.88 2.43 12.08
C VAL A 345 23.50 2.76 10.65
N SER A 346 24.49 3.02 9.80
CA SER A 346 24.30 3.10 8.36
C SER A 346 25.07 1.99 7.67
N VAL A 347 24.44 1.39 6.67
CA VAL A 347 24.99 0.29 5.89
C VAL A 347 25.03 0.69 4.44
N ASP A 348 26.22 0.92 3.91
CA ASP A 348 26.44 1.26 2.50
C ASP A 348 26.89 0.01 1.76
N TYR A 349 26.21 -0.31 0.67
CA TYR A 349 26.47 -1.51 -0.09
C TYR A 349 26.24 -1.34 -1.58
N GLU A 350 26.85 -2.19 -2.36
CA GLU A 350 26.63 -2.35 -3.79
C GLU A 350 25.88 -3.64 -4.06
N VAL A 351 24.94 -3.59 -5.01
CA VAL A 351 24.22 -4.76 -5.48
C VAL A 351 24.63 -5.05 -6.91
N ARG A 352 25.03 -6.28 -7.19
CA ARG A 352 25.37 -6.69 -8.56
C ARG A 352 24.14 -6.65 -9.47
N GLU A 353 24.38 -6.73 -10.77
CA GLU A 353 23.29 -6.93 -11.71
C GLU A 353 22.58 -8.27 -11.46
N VAL A 354 21.25 -8.24 -11.62
CA VAL A 354 20.36 -9.38 -11.30
C VAL A 354 19.76 -9.91 -12.60
N GLU A 355 19.87 -11.21 -12.81
CA GLU A 355 19.27 -11.91 -13.93
C GLU A 355 17.74 -11.97 -13.83
N ASN A 356 17.03 -12.09 -14.97
CA ASN A 356 15.56 -12.05 -15.02
C ASN A 356 14.89 -13.07 -14.10
N ALA A 357 15.40 -14.31 -14.04
CA ALA A 357 14.83 -15.35 -13.19
C ALA A 357 14.97 -15.07 -11.69
N GLU A 358 16.06 -14.40 -11.30
CA GLU A 358 16.31 -13.95 -9.93
C GLU A 358 15.50 -12.71 -9.62
N ALA A 359 15.43 -11.75 -10.55
CA ALA A 359 14.63 -10.54 -10.42
C ALA A 359 13.14 -10.85 -10.23
N ALA A 360 12.60 -11.84 -10.95
CA ALA A 360 11.21 -12.29 -10.83
C ALA A 360 10.85 -12.80 -9.42
N LYS A 361 11.83 -13.25 -8.63
CA LYS A 361 11.65 -13.66 -7.23
C LYS A 361 11.84 -12.46 -6.29
N LEU A 362 12.93 -11.72 -6.49
CA LEU A 362 13.32 -10.59 -5.63
C LEU A 362 12.30 -9.47 -5.64
N ILE A 363 11.56 -9.28 -6.74
CA ILE A 363 10.56 -8.22 -6.84
C ILE A 363 9.47 -8.34 -5.76
N TYR A 364 9.19 -9.55 -5.29
CA TYR A 364 8.19 -9.82 -4.25
C TYR A 364 8.78 -9.94 -2.84
N THR A 365 10.07 -10.21 -2.71
CA THR A 365 10.72 -10.39 -1.41
C THR A 365 11.53 -9.18 -1.00
N ASP A 366 12.42 -8.71 -1.86
CA ASP A 366 13.39 -7.64 -1.57
C ASP A 366 13.56 -6.69 -2.78
N PRO A 367 12.49 -5.99 -3.19
CA PRO A 367 12.48 -5.16 -4.39
C PRO A 367 13.54 -4.03 -4.36
N LYS A 368 13.97 -3.58 -3.21
CA LYS A 368 15.03 -2.56 -3.06
C LYS A 368 16.39 -3.00 -3.64
N LEU A 369 16.62 -4.30 -3.80
CA LEU A 369 17.82 -4.85 -4.42
C LEU A 369 17.81 -4.77 -5.94
N LEU A 370 16.66 -4.45 -6.54
CA LEU A 370 16.49 -4.32 -7.98
C LEU A 370 16.53 -2.85 -8.41
N SER A 371 17.06 -2.58 -9.59
CA SER A 371 16.87 -1.31 -10.30
C SER A 371 15.50 -1.28 -10.98
N LEU A 372 15.00 -0.09 -11.33
CA LEU A 372 13.78 0.04 -12.14
C LEU A 372 13.89 -0.72 -13.48
N GLN A 373 15.06 -0.73 -14.09
CA GLN A 373 15.29 -1.44 -15.33
C GLN A 373 15.12 -2.96 -15.16
N GLU A 374 15.64 -3.53 -14.08
CA GLU A 374 15.50 -4.95 -13.75
C GLU A 374 14.04 -5.31 -13.44
N MET A 375 13.32 -4.47 -12.68
CA MET A 375 11.89 -4.65 -12.43
C MET A 375 11.08 -4.63 -13.73
N TYR A 376 11.36 -3.72 -14.65
CA TYR A 376 10.63 -3.63 -15.91
C TYR A 376 11.01 -4.73 -16.91
N ARG A 377 12.18 -5.37 -16.76
CA ARG A 377 12.48 -6.62 -17.50
C ARG A 377 11.52 -7.74 -17.08
N VAL A 378 11.22 -7.86 -15.78
CA VAL A 378 10.21 -8.82 -15.30
C VAL A 378 8.83 -8.51 -15.88
N ALA A 379 8.44 -7.22 -15.92
CA ALA A 379 7.15 -6.83 -16.49
C ALA A 379 7.01 -7.19 -17.99
N LYS A 380 8.10 -7.18 -18.76
CA LYS A 380 8.07 -7.53 -20.20
C LYS A 380 7.64 -8.96 -20.47
N ASP A 381 7.87 -9.86 -19.55
CA ASP A 381 7.50 -11.27 -19.66
C ASP A 381 6.03 -11.54 -19.28
N LEU A 382 5.33 -10.50 -18.79
CA LEU A 382 3.93 -10.56 -18.35
C LEU A 382 3.00 -9.97 -19.41
N LYS A 383 1.78 -10.50 -19.47
CA LYS A 383 0.76 -9.98 -20.39
C LYS A 383 0.27 -8.61 -19.88
N PRO A 384 0.36 -7.54 -20.68
CA PRO A 384 -0.17 -6.23 -20.32
C PRO A 384 -1.66 -6.27 -19.94
N GLY A 385 -2.05 -5.45 -18.98
CA GLY A 385 -3.42 -5.38 -18.48
C GLY A 385 -3.78 -6.47 -17.45
N THR A 386 -2.90 -7.45 -17.20
CA THR A 386 -3.10 -8.44 -16.13
C THR A 386 -2.76 -7.87 -14.75
N LYS A 387 -3.25 -8.51 -13.71
CA LYS A 387 -2.97 -8.13 -12.33
C LYS A 387 -1.47 -8.20 -12.02
N GLU A 388 -0.82 -9.25 -12.46
CA GLU A 388 0.62 -9.46 -12.24
C GLU A 388 1.46 -8.39 -12.95
N TYR A 389 1.08 -8.01 -14.18
CA TYR A 389 1.71 -6.92 -14.91
C TYR A 389 1.61 -5.60 -14.13
N LYS A 390 0.40 -5.24 -13.69
CA LYS A 390 0.16 -4.03 -12.90
C LYS A 390 0.97 -4.05 -11.61
N GLU A 391 0.97 -5.18 -10.90
CA GLU A 391 1.62 -5.34 -9.60
C GLU A 391 3.13 -5.06 -9.67
N VAL A 392 3.82 -5.49 -10.73
CA VAL A 392 5.25 -5.19 -10.92
C VAL A 392 5.51 -3.67 -10.95
N TYR A 393 4.71 -2.92 -11.70
CA TYR A 393 4.86 -1.45 -11.77
C TYR A 393 4.47 -0.76 -10.46
N GLU A 394 3.47 -1.27 -9.76
CA GLU A 394 3.08 -0.75 -8.44
C GLU A 394 4.16 -1.00 -7.38
N ILE A 395 4.80 -2.18 -7.41
CA ILE A 395 5.97 -2.47 -6.55
C ILE A 395 7.09 -1.48 -6.86
N ALA A 396 7.38 -1.24 -8.14
CA ALA A 396 8.39 -0.27 -8.55
C ALA A 396 8.12 1.13 -8.01
N ALA A 397 6.88 1.63 -8.13
CA ALA A 397 6.50 2.94 -7.60
C ALA A 397 6.51 3.02 -6.06
N ARG A 398 6.22 1.91 -5.37
CA ARG A 398 6.35 1.85 -3.90
C ARG A 398 7.80 1.80 -3.45
N THR A 399 8.66 1.15 -4.22
CA THR A 399 10.09 1.03 -3.91
C THR A 399 10.84 2.34 -4.18
N TYR A 400 10.43 3.05 -5.24
CA TYR A 400 11.01 4.32 -5.69
C TYR A 400 9.95 5.43 -5.75
N PRO A 401 9.38 5.86 -4.62
CA PRO A 401 8.22 6.76 -4.59
C PRO A 401 8.50 8.17 -5.10
N GLU A 402 9.79 8.59 -5.08
CA GLU A 402 10.23 9.89 -5.57
C GLU A 402 10.72 9.86 -7.03
N ASP A 403 10.79 8.68 -7.65
CA ASP A 403 11.18 8.54 -9.05
C ASP A 403 9.99 8.77 -9.98
N ALA A 404 10.06 9.82 -10.78
CA ALA A 404 8.97 10.18 -11.70
C ALA A 404 8.71 9.08 -12.76
N VAL A 405 9.74 8.35 -13.21
CA VAL A 405 9.58 7.26 -14.17
C VAL A 405 8.80 6.11 -13.54
N ALA A 406 9.09 5.80 -12.28
CA ALA A 406 8.36 4.77 -11.54
C ALA A 406 6.88 5.15 -11.38
N CYS A 407 6.59 6.39 -10.98
CA CYS A 407 5.21 6.87 -10.82
C CYS A 407 4.45 6.90 -12.16
N ILE A 408 5.05 7.42 -13.23
CA ILE A 408 4.41 7.51 -14.55
C ILE A 408 4.13 6.11 -15.13
N ASN A 409 5.09 5.20 -15.06
CA ASN A 409 4.90 3.84 -15.58
C ASN A 409 3.88 3.04 -14.78
N ALA A 410 3.85 3.20 -13.46
CA ALA A 410 2.82 2.60 -12.63
C ALA A 410 1.42 3.17 -12.94
N ALA A 411 1.32 4.47 -13.19
CA ALA A 411 0.07 5.08 -13.65
C ALA A 411 -0.37 4.52 -14.99
N SER A 412 0.56 4.33 -15.94
CA SER A 412 0.27 3.69 -17.24
C SER A 412 -0.28 2.28 -17.07
N ALA A 413 0.36 1.47 -16.24
CA ALA A 413 -0.09 0.11 -15.95
C ALA A 413 -1.48 0.09 -15.28
N ASN A 414 -1.75 1.04 -14.39
CA ASN A 414 -3.05 1.21 -13.75
C ASN A 414 -4.12 1.64 -14.76
N ILE A 415 -3.82 2.58 -15.67
CA ILE A 415 -4.75 2.98 -16.75
C ILE A 415 -5.10 1.77 -17.62
N VAL A 416 -4.10 1.03 -18.09
CA VAL A 416 -4.29 -0.17 -18.92
C VAL A 416 -5.10 -1.25 -18.21
N SER A 417 -4.97 -1.34 -16.89
CA SER A 417 -5.72 -2.30 -16.06
C SER A 417 -7.08 -1.75 -15.58
N GLY A 418 -7.44 -0.52 -15.95
CA GLY A 418 -8.69 0.13 -15.59
C GLY A 418 -8.77 0.63 -14.15
N ASP A 419 -7.65 0.77 -13.46
CA ASP A 419 -7.56 1.33 -12.11
C ASP A 419 -7.24 2.83 -12.17
N PHE A 420 -8.25 3.62 -12.56
CA PHE A 420 -8.06 5.04 -12.81
C PHE A 420 -7.83 5.87 -11.54
N GLN A 421 -8.32 5.38 -10.40
CA GLN A 421 -8.13 6.09 -9.13
C GLN A 421 -6.66 6.04 -8.68
N ASN A 422 -6.03 4.87 -8.76
CA ASN A 422 -4.62 4.75 -8.43
C ASN A 422 -3.73 5.44 -9.47
N ALA A 423 -4.11 5.39 -10.76
CA ALA A 423 -3.43 6.13 -11.80
C ALA A 423 -3.42 7.64 -11.51
N GLU A 424 -4.55 8.22 -11.10
CA GLU A 424 -4.65 9.63 -10.74
C GLU A 424 -3.74 10.00 -9.58
N LYS A 425 -3.78 9.22 -8.48
CA LYS A 425 -2.92 9.46 -7.31
C LYS A 425 -1.43 9.48 -7.67
N LEU A 426 -1.03 8.62 -8.61
CA LEU A 426 0.35 8.56 -9.09
C LEU A 426 0.69 9.75 -9.99
N LEU A 427 -0.19 10.09 -10.93
CA LEU A 427 0.02 11.21 -11.86
C LEU A 427 -0.02 12.56 -11.15
N GLU A 428 -0.84 12.74 -10.12
CA GLU A 428 -0.87 13.98 -9.35
C GLU A 428 0.48 14.29 -8.67
N LYS A 429 1.21 13.27 -8.23
CA LYS A 429 2.56 13.44 -7.67
C LYS A 429 3.57 13.98 -8.69
N VAL A 430 3.34 13.71 -9.95
CA VAL A 430 4.27 14.01 -11.06
C VAL A 430 3.65 14.90 -12.13
N LYS A 431 2.58 15.63 -11.82
CA LYS A 431 1.85 16.47 -12.78
C LYS A 431 2.68 17.57 -13.41
N ASP A 432 3.72 18.04 -12.72
CA ASP A 432 4.64 19.07 -13.19
C ASP A 432 5.76 18.50 -14.07
N ASP A 433 5.91 17.17 -14.15
CA ASP A 433 6.81 16.50 -15.08
C ASP A 433 6.15 16.40 -16.46
N ASN A 434 6.76 17.02 -17.46
CA ASN A 434 6.23 17.09 -18.82
C ASN A 434 6.04 15.69 -19.47
N ARG A 435 6.75 14.67 -19.00
CA ARG A 435 6.63 13.29 -19.48
C ARG A 435 5.34 12.60 -19.01
N ALA A 436 4.67 13.14 -17.99
CA ALA A 436 3.38 12.65 -17.49
C ALA A 436 2.18 13.18 -18.29
N TRP A 437 2.35 14.27 -19.05
CA TRP A 437 1.24 15.00 -19.66
C TRP A 437 0.41 14.15 -20.62
N ASN A 438 1.03 13.27 -21.41
CA ASN A 438 0.27 12.37 -22.26
C ASN A 438 -0.65 11.43 -21.45
N ASN A 439 -0.16 10.87 -20.36
CA ASN A 439 -0.94 9.97 -19.51
C ASN A 439 -2.05 10.70 -18.74
N LEU A 440 -1.82 11.95 -18.35
CA LEU A 440 -2.87 12.83 -17.80
C LEU A 440 -3.97 13.05 -18.84
N GLY A 441 -3.63 13.26 -20.10
CA GLY A 441 -4.58 13.37 -21.20
C GLY A 441 -5.39 12.09 -21.39
N VAL A 442 -4.73 10.94 -21.39
CA VAL A 442 -5.41 9.63 -21.49
C VAL A 442 -6.37 9.40 -20.32
N LEU A 443 -5.95 9.72 -19.10
CA LEU A 443 -6.79 9.57 -17.92
C LEU A 443 -8.02 10.50 -17.97
N ALA A 444 -7.83 11.77 -18.38
CA ALA A 444 -8.92 12.72 -18.56
C ALA A 444 -9.92 12.25 -19.63
N TRP A 445 -9.42 11.76 -20.77
CA TRP A 445 -10.25 11.18 -21.83
C TRP A 445 -11.07 9.99 -21.33
N LEU A 446 -10.46 9.06 -20.61
CA LEU A 446 -11.11 7.88 -20.05
C LEU A 446 -12.19 8.22 -19.01
N ARG A 447 -12.12 9.40 -18.40
CA ARG A 447 -13.12 9.95 -17.49
C ARG A 447 -14.20 10.79 -18.18
N GLY A 448 -14.09 10.98 -19.49
CA GLY A 448 -15.03 11.78 -20.27
C GLY A 448 -14.79 13.28 -20.19
N ASP A 449 -13.69 13.74 -19.57
CA ASP A 449 -13.27 15.13 -19.60
C ASP A 449 -12.46 15.41 -20.87
N PHE A 450 -13.20 15.53 -21.99
CA PHE A 450 -12.60 15.70 -23.31
C PHE A 450 -11.84 17.04 -23.44
N GLN A 451 -12.29 18.08 -22.75
CA GLN A 451 -11.59 19.36 -22.79
C GLN A 451 -10.25 19.30 -22.08
N ALA A 452 -10.20 18.75 -20.86
CA ALA A 452 -8.94 18.54 -20.16
C ALA A 452 -8.01 17.59 -20.93
N ALA A 453 -8.56 16.55 -21.58
CA ALA A 453 -7.78 15.65 -22.42
C ALA A 453 -7.09 16.39 -23.56
N ARG A 454 -7.80 17.26 -24.30
CA ARG A 454 -7.23 18.11 -25.36
C ARG A 454 -6.12 19.01 -24.83
N ASP A 455 -6.37 19.64 -23.70
CA ASP A 455 -5.41 20.57 -23.07
C ASP A 455 -4.11 19.84 -22.71
N TRP A 456 -4.20 18.64 -22.15
CA TRP A 456 -3.05 17.82 -21.79
C TRP A 456 -2.32 17.28 -23.03
N PHE A 457 -3.04 16.78 -24.04
CA PHE A 457 -2.40 16.29 -25.26
C PHE A 457 -1.71 17.44 -26.03
N ASN A 458 -2.28 18.64 -26.05
CA ASN A 458 -1.62 19.80 -26.64
C ASN A 458 -0.31 20.15 -25.91
N LYS A 459 -0.26 20.07 -24.58
CA LYS A 459 0.98 20.23 -23.82
C LYS A 459 1.97 19.10 -24.14
N ALA A 460 1.50 17.86 -24.22
CA ALA A 460 2.32 16.68 -24.50
C ALA A 460 2.95 16.69 -25.90
N MET A 461 2.41 17.48 -26.86
CA MET A 461 3.01 17.68 -28.18
C MET A 461 4.47 18.16 -28.12
N SER A 462 4.86 18.87 -27.05
CA SER A 462 6.24 19.32 -26.86
C SER A 462 7.21 18.21 -26.48
N VAL A 463 6.71 17.05 -26.04
CA VAL A 463 7.51 15.92 -25.50
C VAL A 463 7.38 14.67 -26.36
N GLU A 464 6.15 14.29 -26.71
CA GLU A 464 5.81 13.11 -27.51
C GLU A 464 4.85 13.47 -28.65
N PRO A 465 5.29 14.25 -29.67
CA PRO A 465 4.39 14.85 -30.66
C PRO A 465 3.54 13.82 -31.42
N GLU A 466 4.13 12.70 -31.84
CA GLU A 466 3.41 11.69 -32.62
C GLU A 466 2.29 11.01 -31.80
N LYS A 467 2.60 10.63 -30.58
CA LYS A 467 1.64 9.98 -29.69
C LYS A 467 0.54 10.96 -29.25
N ALA A 468 0.92 12.15 -28.84
CA ALA A 468 -0.03 13.18 -28.41
C ALA A 468 -0.98 13.58 -29.53
N LYS A 469 -0.49 13.67 -30.79
CA LYS A 469 -1.31 13.93 -31.97
C LYS A 469 -2.31 12.81 -32.23
N ALA A 470 -1.87 11.55 -32.22
CA ALA A 470 -2.75 10.40 -32.42
C ALA A 470 -3.85 10.32 -31.35
N ASN A 471 -3.49 10.59 -30.09
CA ASN A 471 -4.44 10.63 -28.99
C ASN A 471 -5.44 11.79 -29.12
N LEU A 472 -4.97 12.96 -29.55
CA LEU A 472 -5.85 14.11 -29.81
C LEU A 472 -6.83 13.84 -30.95
N GLU A 473 -6.37 13.21 -32.04
CA GLU A 473 -7.24 12.75 -33.13
C GLU A 473 -8.32 11.79 -32.63
N THR A 474 -7.94 10.86 -31.74
CA THR A 474 -8.88 9.93 -31.09
C THR A 474 -9.95 10.69 -30.30
N VAL A 475 -9.57 11.67 -29.47
CA VAL A 475 -10.52 12.49 -28.71
C VAL A 475 -11.51 13.20 -29.65
N ASN A 476 -11.03 13.78 -30.76
CA ASN A 476 -11.85 14.51 -31.71
C ASN A 476 -12.86 13.62 -32.48
N ILE A 477 -12.58 12.31 -32.60
CA ILE A 477 -13.54 11.35 -33.15
C ILE A 477 -14.71 11.14 -32.17
N TYR A 478 -14.46 11.07 -30.86
CA TYR A 478 -15.48 10.82 -29.84
C TYR A 478 -16.25 12.06 -29.41
N ASP A 479 -15.61 13.23 -29.45
CA ASP A 479 -16.20 14.52 -29.12
C ASP A 479 -15.76 15.55 -30.19
N PRO A 480 -16.44 15.62 -31.35
CA PRO A 480 -16.10 16.56 -32.40
C PRO A 480 -16.22 17.98 -31.90
N VAL A 481 -15.17 18.80 -32.09
CA VAL A 481 -15.21 20.22 -31.83
C VAL A 481 -16.28 20.80 -32.75
N GLN A 482 -17.35 21.40 -32.20
CA GLN A 482 -18.31 22.17 -32.99
C GLN A 482 -17.59 23.43 -33.48
N GLU A 483 -17.41 23.56 -34.80
CA GLU A 483 -16.89 24.77 -35.44
C GLU A 483 -17.83 25.96 -35.30
#